data_a949eea25d560971837bae28f2e05eba
#
_entry.id   a949eea25d560971837bae28f2e05eba
#
_cell.length_a   1.000
_cell.length_b   1.000
_cell.length_c   1.000
_cell.angle_alpha   90.00
_cell.angle_beta   90.00
_cell.angle_gamma   90.00
#
_symmetry.space_group_name_H-M   'P 1'
#
loop_
_entity.id
_entity.type
_entity.pdbx_description
1 polymer ?
#
loop_
_entity_poly.entity_id
_entity_poly.type
_entity_poly.pdbx_seq_one_letter_code
_entity_poly.pdbx_strand_id
1 'polypeptide(L)'
;MNEIVLSLYSTNPGAWVSMGIVFLSVLTSWALNYSASRVRVFGTILAAVGCLLIAAWFFLFIINSGILENPKPNQTPLDSAKPSLLWIQSITALLTGLFLLYIANRQSKNTSVLALTAKNESNRYGKVSRMLHWTIAILFISLIPMGIFASMIPEDTEYRNAYYVVHKTIGVTVFLLVIVRLIWNRLSRRPSLDSALTSREEKLAHRAHNTLYFMMLAIPITGFMMTSYHGYETYFFFWEMQPLWEQSEIYQVWGGFHKYLLPYLLYIVLGAHILGALKHQFIDKHANAFKRMVS
;
A
#
# COMPACT_ATOMS: atom_id res chain seq x y z
N MET A 1 -23.39 4.80 -25.89
CA MET A 1 -22.17 4.76 -25.07
C MET A 1 -22.26 5.67 -23.86
N ASN A 2 -22.80 6.89 -23.98
CA ASN A 2 -22.89 7.85 -22.87
C ASN A 2 -23.86 7.45 -21.74
N GLU A 3 -25.00 6.80 -22.04
CA GLU A 3 -25.97 6.40 -21.00
C GLU A 3 -25.45 5.25 -20.13
N ILE A 4 -24.76 4.28 -20.71
CA ILE A 4 -24.15 3.18 -19.94
C ILE A 4 -23.04 3.70 -19.03
N VAL A 5 -22.21 4.61 -19.55
CA VAL A 5 -21.13 5.22 -18.75
C VAL A 5 -21.70 6.08 -17.62
N LEU A 6 -22.74 6.88 -17.90
CA LEU A 6 -23.42 7.70 -16.89
C LEU A 6 -24.13 6.84 -15.84
N SER A 7 -24.79 5.74 -16.24
CA SER A 7 -25.42 4.82 -15.29
C SER A 7 -24.39 4.13 -14.38
N LEU A 8 -23.27 3.68 -14.93
CA LEU A 8 -22.18 3.08 -14.15
C LEU A 8 -21.56 4.11 -13.18
N TYR A 9 -21.36 5.34 -13.64
CA TYR A 9 -20.84 6.42 -12.79
C TYR A 9 -21.80 6.77 -11.65
N SER A 10 -23.09 6.89 -11.95
CA SER A 10 -24.11 7.21 -10.94
C SER A 10 -24.34 6.09 -9.92
N THR A 11 -24.10 4.82 -10.31
CA THR A 11 -24.33 3.66 -9.43
C THR A 11 -23.13 3.33 -8.54
N ASN A 12 -21.90 3.62 -8.96
CA ASN A 12 -20.72 3.27 -8.15
C ASN A 12 -19.51 4.22 -8.37
N PRO A 13 -19.55 5.44 -7.82
CA PRO A 13 -18.45 6.38 -7.94
C PRO A 13 -17.14 5.83 -7.34
N GLY A 14 -17.23 4.97 -6.31
CA GLY A 14 -16.06 4.35 -5.70
C GLY A 14 -15.29 3.43 -6.65
N ALA A 15 -15.98 2.77 -7.58
CA ALA A 15 -15.32 1.94 -8.60
C ALA A 15 -14.45 2.78 -9.53
N TRP A 16 -14.92 3.94 -10.00
CA TRP A 16 -14.15 4.84 -10.85
C TRP A 16 -12.93 5.41 -10.13
N VAL A 17 -13.09 5.81 -8.86
CA VAL A 17 -11.98 6.26 -8.02
C VAL A 17 -10.95 5.15 -7.85
N SER A 18 -11.39 3.91 -7.61
CA SER A 18 -10.50 2.74 -7.50
C SER A 18 -9.71 2.50 -8.78
N MET A 19 -10.35 2.58 -9.95
CA MET A 19 -9.68 2.45 -11.24
C MET A 19 -8.60 3.52 -11.42
N GLY A 20 -8.91 4.78 -11.07
CA GLY A 20 -7.94 5.87 -11.09
C GLY A 20 -6.73 5.63 -10.20
N ILE A 21 -6.94 5.20 -8.97
CA ILE A 21 -5.87 4.90 -8.01
C ILE A 21 -4.99 3.75 -8.51
N VAL A 22 -5.58 2.64 -8.98
CA VAL A 22 -4.83 1.50 -9.50
C VAL A 22 -4.06 1.90 -10.75
N PHE A 23 -4.69 2.61 -11.69
CA PHE A 23 -4.03 3.08 -12.91
C PHE A 23 -2.83 3.98 -12.60
N LEU A 24 -2.98 4.98 -11.71
CA LEU A 24 -1.91 5.86 -11.29
C LEU A 24 -0.78 5.11 -10.59
N SER A 25 -1.10 4.09 -9.79
CA SER A 25 -0.11 3.25 -9.11
C SER A 25 0.71 2.44 -10.11
N VAL A 26 0.07 1.85 -11.11
CA VAL A 26 0.74 1.10 -12.20
C VAL A 26 1.59 2.04 -13.05
N LEU A 27 1.03 3.21 -13.44
CA LEU A 27 1.74 4.23 -14.23
C LEU A 27 2.99 4.73 -13.50
N THR A 28 2.86 5.05 -12.21
CA THR A 28 3.98 5.49 -11.37
C THR A 28 5.03 4.40 -11.27
N SER A 29 4.62 3.17 -11.03
CA SER A 29 5.51 2.01 -10.95
C SER A 29 6.23 1.74 -12.28
N TRP A 30 5.53 1.87 -13.41
CA TRP A 30 6.11 1.78 -14.74
C TRP A 30 7.13 2.88 -15.00
N ALA A 31 6.79 4.12 -14.68
CA ALA A 31 7.67 5.27 -14.87
C ALA A 31 8.93 5.18 -14.02
N LEU A 32 8.83 4.73 -12.76
CA LEU A 32 9.98 4.47 -11.88
C LEU A 32 10.97 3.44 -12.46
N ASN A 33 10.47 2.51 -13.26
CA ASN A 33 11.25 1.44 -13.86
C ASN A 33 11.57 1.66 -15.35
N TYR A 34 11.29 2.85 -15.88
CA TYR A 34 11.58 3.14 -17.28
C TYR A 34 13.08 3.38 -17.50
N SER A 35 13.57 2.99 -18.69
CA SER A 35 15.00 3.09 -19.01
C SER A 35 15.48 4.54 -19.19
N ALA A 36 14.62 5.42 -19.74
CA ALA A 36 14.97 6.82 -19.96
C ALA A 36 14.96 7.62 -18.64
N SER A 37 16.02 8.34 -18.36
CA SER A 37 16.20 9.11 -17.12
C SER A 37 15.06 10.12 -16.86
N ARG A 38 14.61 10.83 -17.89
CA ARG A 38 13.51 11.83 -17.77
C ARG A 38 12.20 11.21 -17.31
N VAL A 39 11.82 10.04 -17.84
CA VAL A 39 10.59 9.35 -17.46
C VAL A 39 10.69 8.80 -16.05
N ARG A 40 11.87 8.29 -15.63
CA ARG A 40 12.09 7.87 -14.23
C ARG A 40 11.97 9.03 -13.26
N VAL A 41 12.57 10.17 -13.58
CA VAL A 41 12.47 11.38 -12.75
C VAL A 41 11.02 11.82 -12.63
N PHE A 42 10.29 11.85 -13.75
CA PHE A 42 8.85 12.18 -13.73
C PHE A 42 8.06 11.21 -12.82
N GLY A 43 8.26 9.89 -12.95
CA GLY A 43 7.59 8.90 -12.10
C GLY A 43 7.92 9.06 -10.61
N THR A 44 9.19 9.41 -10.30
CA THR A 44 9.60 9.66 -8.92
C THR A 44 8.96 10.95 -8.37
N ILE A 45 8.85 12.00 -9.17
CA ILE A 45 8.16 13.24 -8.80
C ILE A 45 6.67 12.96 -8.59
N LEU A 46 6.03 12.21 -9.48
CA LEU A 46 4.62 11.84 -9.35
C LEU A 46 4.34 11.09 -8.04
N ALA A 47 5.20 10.12 -7.70
CA ALA A 47 5.12 9.41 -6.43
C ALA A 47 5.33 10.34 -5.22
N ALA A 48 6.28 11.27 -5.30
CA ALA A 48 6.54 12.25 -4.27
C ALA A 48 5.33 13.16 -4.04
N VAL A 49 4.75 13.71 -5.12
CA VAL A 49 3.54 14.56 -5.07
C VAL A 49 2.37 13.77 -4.45
N GLY A 50 2.17 12.51 -4.85
CA GLY A 50 1.16 11.66 -4.24
C GLY A 50 1.32 11.50 -2.72
N CYS A 51 2.53 11.24 -2.25
CA CYS A 51 2.82 11.17 -0.82
C CYS A 51 2.56 12.49 -0.09
N LEU A 52 2.95 13.62 -0.68
CA LEU A 52 2.73 14.96 -0.10
C LEU A 52 1.24 15.31 -0.04
N LEU A 53 0.46 14.96 -1.06
CA LEU A 53 -1.00 15.16 -1.06
C LEU A 53 -1.67 14.29 0.00
N ILE A 54 -1.26 13.03 0.16
CA ILE A 54 -1.74 12.15 1.22
C ILE A 54 -1.41 12.75 2.60
N ALA A 55 -0.17 13.21 2.81
CA ALA A 55 0.23 13.84 4.05
C ALA A 55 -0.62 15.07 4.39
N ALA A 56 -0.81 15.97 3.41
CA ALA A 56 -1.59 17.18 3.57
C ALA A 56 -3.07 16.86 3.86
N TRP A 57 -3.64 15.89 3.15
CA TRP A 57 -5.02 15.49 3.34
C TRP A 57 -5.29 14.94 4.74
N PHE A 58 -4.44 14.02 5.24
CA PHE A 58 -4.56 13.49 6.60
C PHE A 58 -4.33 14.57 7.66
N PHE A 59 -3.36 15.46 7.45
CA PHE A 59 -3.11 16.56 8.35
C PHE A 59 -4.33 17.48 8.48
N LEU A 60 -4.92 17.90 7.34
CA LEU A 60 -6.13 18.73 7.32
C LEU A 60 -7.33 17.99 7.93
N PHE A 61 -7.47 16.68 7.67
CA PHE A 61 -8.52 15.87 8.26
C PHE A 61 -8.41 15.83 9.80
N ILE A 62 -7.22 15.57 10.34
CA ILE A 62 -7.01 15.51 11.80
C ILE A 62 -7.39 16.84 12.45
N ILE A 63 -7.01 17.98 11.85
CA ILE A 63 -7.28 19.31 12.40
C ILE A 63 -8.77 19.65 12.33
N ASN A 64 -9.43 19.36 11.20
CA ASN A 64 -10.81 19.80 10.94
C ASN A 64 -11.88 18.85 11.48
N SER A 65 -11.53 17.60 11.80
CA SER A 65 -12.52 16.57 12.17
C SER A 65 -13.02 16.64 13.60
N GLY A 66 -12.38 17.44 14.47
CA GLY A 66 -12.68 17.46 15.91
C GLY A 66 -12.42 16.14 16.64
N ILE A 67 -11.81 15.16 15.97
CA ILE A 67 -11.56 13.81 16.51
C ILE A 67 -10.71 13.84 17.78
N LEU A 68 -9.83 14.84 17.90
CA LEU A 68 -8.99 15.02 19.09
C LEU A 68 -9.78 15.60 20.26
N GLU A 69 -10.83 16.37 19.98
CA GLU A 69 -11.61 17.12 20.98
C GLU A 69 -12.82 16.32 21.50
N ASN A 70 -13.41 15.48 20.65
CA ASN A 70 -14.60 14.69 20.97
C ASN A 70 -14.40 13.20 20.65
N PRO A 71 -13.73 12.43 21.54
CA PRO A 71 -13.65 10.99 21.38
C PRO A 71 -15.07 10.38 21.50
N LYS A 72 -15.42 9.47 20.57
CA LYS A 72 -16.72 8.77 20.60
C LYS A 72 -16.90 8.04 21.95
N PRO A 73 -18.09 8.07 22.55
CA PRO A 73 -18.38 7.27 23.72
C PRO A 73 -18.21 5.77 23.39
N ASN A 74 -17.70 4.98 24.34
CA ASN A 74 -17.44 3.54 24.21
C ASN A 74 -16.27 3.12 23.28
N GLN A 75 -15.28 3.97 23.11
CA GLN A 75 -14.05 3.58 22.39
C GLN A 75 -13.18 2.64 23.25
N THR A 76 -12.67 1.58 22.59
CA THR A 76 -11.60 0.77 23.19
C THR A 76 -10.30 1.58 23.29
N PRO A 77 -9.33 1.21 24.17
CA PRO A 77 -8.02 1.85 24.17
C PRO A 77 -7.31 1.84 22.81
N LEU A 78 -7.58 0.82 21.98
CA LEU A 78 -7.06 0.72 20.61
C LEU A 78 -7.72 1.72 19.67
N ASP A 79 -8.99 2.02 19.84
CA ASP A 79 -9.69 3.03 19.06
C ASP A 79 -9.22 4.44 19.43
N SER A 80 -8.94 4.71 20.70
CA SER A 80 -8.41 5.99 21.16
C SER A 80 -6.98 6.27 20.65
N ALA A 81 -6.23 5.23 20.28
CA ALA A 81 -4.90 5.38 19.68
C ALA A 81 -4.92 5.74 18.18
N LYS A 82 -6.07 5.58 17.48
CA LYS A 82 -6.18 5.82 16.03
C LYS A 82 -5.79 7.23 15.57
N PRO A 83 -6.18 8.32 16.26
CA PRO A 83 -5.71 9.66 15.90
C PRO A 83 -4.20 9.77 15.89
N SER A 84 -3.51 9.17 16.88
CA SER A 84 -2.05 9.16 16.94
C SER A 84 -1.44 8.40 15.76
N LEU A 85 -2.08 7.31 15.31
CA LEU A 85 -1.65 6.57 14.12
C LEU A 85 -1.80 7.41 12.85
N LEU A 86 -2.86 8.22 12.72
CA LEU A 86 -3.02 9.14 11.59
C LEU A 86 -1.93 10.22 11.56
N TRP A 87 -1.52 10.74 12.72
CA TRP A 87 -0.36 11.65 12.82
C TRP A 87 0.93 10.99 12.34
N ILE A 88 1.20 9.77 12.81
CA ILE A 88 2.38 8.99 12.38
C ILE A 88 2.34 8.77 10.87
N GLN A 89 1.19 8.42 10.30
CA GLN A 89 1.00 8.22 8.86
C GLN A 89 1.24 9.50 8.08
N SER A 90 0.68 10.62 8.53
CA SER A 90 0.88 11.92 7.90
C SER A 90 2.36 12.32 7.85
N ILE A 91 3.05 12.21 8.98
CA ILE A 91 4.49 12.49 9.07
C ILE A 91 5.30 11.53 8.19
N THR A 92 4.97 10.24 8.22
CA THR A 92 5.66 9.24 7.38
C THR A 92 5.46 9.53 5.89
N ALA A 93 4.25 9.88 5.46
CA ALA A 93 3.97 10.25 4.08
C ALA A 93 4.72 11.51 3.67
N LEU A 94 4.79 12.52 4.55
CA LEU A 94 5.56 13.75 4.32
C LEU A 94 7.04 13.45 4.12
N LEU A 95 7.65 12.70 5.05
CA LEU A 95 9.07 12.34 4.96
C LEU A 95 9.37 11.50 3.71
N THR A 96 8.47 10.58 3.36
CA THR A 96 8.59 9.78 2.14
C THR A 96 8.53 10.65 0.89
N GLY A 97 7.60 11.61 0.82
CA GLY A 97 7.49 12.55 -0.29
C GLY A 97 8.75 13.40 -0.45
N LEU A 98 9.27 13.98 0.63
CA LEU A 98 10.52 14.75 0.62
C LEU A 98 11.73 13.90 0.19
N PHE A 99 11.81 12.66 0.67
CA PHE A 99 12.84 11.73 0.27
C PHE A 99 12.77 11.40 -1.22
N LEU A 100 11.58 11.15 -1.77
CA LEU A 100 11.40 10.90 -3.20
C LEU A 100 11.77 12.11 -4.04
N LEU A 101 11.51 13.35 -3.61
CA LEU A 101 11.98 14.56 -4.28
C LEU A 101 13.52 14.64 -4.29
N TYR A 102 14.16 14.29 -3.18
CA TYR A 102 15.62 14.19 -3.13
C TYR A 102 16.16 13.15 -4.13
N ILE A 103 15.53 11.96 -4.20
CA ILE A 103 15.90 10.93 -5.18
C ILE A 103 15.69 11.43 -6.61
N ALA A 104 14.56 12.09 -6.92
CA ALA A 104 14.29 12.66 -8.24
C ALA A 104 15.37 13.66 -8.66
N ASN A 105 15.79 14.55 -7.76
CA ASN A 105 16.88 15.48 -8.00
C ASN A 105 18.22 14.77 -8.30
N ARG A 106 18.52 13.68 -7.58
CA ARG A 106 19.72 12.87 -7.88
C ARG A 106 19.62 12.14 -9.23
N GLN A 107 18.43 11.60 -9.54
CA GLN A 107 18.20 10.92 -10.83
C GLN A 107 18.29 11.87 -12.02
N SER A 108 17.89 13.14 -11.87
CA SER A 108 17.95 14.14 -12.94
C SER A 108 19.39 14.43 -13.38
N LYS A 109 20.35 14.28 -12.48
CA LYS A 109 21.78 14.47 -12.73
C LYS A 109 22.47 13.26 -13.35
N ASN A 110 21.81 12.10 -13.35
CA ASN A 110 22.36 10.84 -13.86
C ASN A 110 21.65 10.43 -15.16
N THR A 111 22.30 10.62 -16.28
CA THR A 111 21.76 10.35 -17.62
C THR A 111 21.96 8.90 -18.09
N SER A 112 22.46 8.01 -17.24
CA SER A 112 22.69 6.61 -17.63
C SER A 112 21.39 5.91 -17.99
N VAL A 113 21.36 5.25 -19.14
CA VAL A 113 20.25 4.41 -19.59
C VAL A 113 20.36 3.06 -18.90
N LEU A 114 19.31 2.67 -18.18
CA LEU A 114 19.23 1.36 -17.55
C LEU A 114 18.58 0.35 -18.50
N ALA A 115 19.37 -0.56 -19.04
CA ALA A 115 18.83 -1.73 -19.72
C ALA A 115 18.37 -2.77 -18.66
N LEU A 116 17.06 -2.83 -18.40
CA LEU A 116 16.46 -3.81 -17.49
C LEU A 116 15.86 -4.96 -18.28
N THR A 117 16.26 -6.18 -17.93
CA THR A 117 15.63 -7.41 -18.41
C THR A 117 14.26 -7.60 -17.74
N ALA A 118 13.35 -8.34 -18.37
CA ALA A 118 12.05 -8.67 -17.77
C ALA A 118 12.22 -9.54 -16.51
N LYS A 119 13.09 -10.56 -16.60
CA LYS A 119 13.41 -11.49 -15.51
C LYS A 119 14.52 -10.93 -14.60
N ASN A 120 14.57 -11.48 -13.38
CA ASN A 120 15.64 -11.19 -12.44
C ASN A 120 16.97 -11.77 -12.93
N GLU A 121 18.04 -11.07 -12.60
CA GLU A 121 19.43 -11.52 -12.75
C GLU A 121 19.98 -11.95 -11.38
N SER A 122 21.19 -12.47 -11.35
CA SER A 122 21.81 -12.95 -10.10
C SER A 122 21.98 -11.86 -9.04
N ASN A 123 22.20 -10.62 -9.46
CA ASN A 123 22.54 -9.48 -8.59
C ASN A 123 21.49 -8.35 -8.57
N ARG A 124 20.47 -8.37 -9.44
CA ARG A 124 19.45 -7.31 -9.52
C ARG A 124 18.06 -7.84 -9.89
N TYR A 125 17.05 -7.12 -9.46
CA TYR A 125 15.67 -7.42 -9.83
C TYR A 125 15.37 -6.93 -11.25
N GLY A 126 14.68 -7.77 -12.02
CA GLY A 126 14.18 -7.43 -13.34
C GLY A 126 12.96 -6.50 -13.28
N LYS A 127 12.59 -5.98 -14.43
CA LYS A 127 11.52 -4.99 -14.60
C LYS A 127 10.18 -5.45 -13.99
N VAL A 128 9.79 -6.70 -14.24
CA VAL A 128 8.49 -7.22 -13.74
C VAL A 128 8.47 -7.31 -12.21
N SER A 129 9.54 -7.82 -11.59
CA SER A 129 9.63 -7.89 -10.12
C SER A 129 9.57 -6.51 -9.47
N ARG A 130 10.21 -5.52 -10.07
CA ARG A 130 10.22 -4.14 -9.57
C ARG A 130 8.87 -3.46 -9.77
N MET A 131 8.23 -3.63 -10.92
CA MET A 131 6.88 -3.11 -11.18
C MET A 131 5.86 -3.68 -10.19
N LEU A 132 5.84 -5.00 -10.02
CA LEU A 132 4.95 -5.65 -9.04
C LEU A 132 5.23 -5.16 -7.61
N HIS A 133 6.52 -4.98 -7.25
CA HIS A 133 6.85 -4.47 -5.92
C HIS A 133 6.29 -3.07 -5.68
N TRP A 134 6.57 -2.14 -6.57
CA TRP A 134 6.18 -0.74 -6.38
C TRP A 134 4.67 -0.54 -6.50
N THR A 135 4.02 -1.23 -7.44
CA THR A 135 2.54 -1.18 -7.53
C THR A 135 1.89 -1.68 -6.24
N ILE A 136 2.32 -2.86 -5.74
CA ILE A 136 1.80 -3.41 -4.48
C ILE A 136 2.14 -2.47 -3.32
N ALA A 137 3.37 -1.95 -3.24
CA ALA A 137 3.78 -1.07 -2.15
C ALA A 137 2.94 0.21 -2.10
N ILE A 138 2.71 0.87 -3.25
CA ILE A 138 1.89 2.09 -3.32
C ILE A 138 0.46 1.80 -2.86
N LEU A 139 -0.18 0.76 -3.44
CA LEU A 139 -1.55 0.40 -3.09
C LEU A 139 -1.68 -0.04 -1.62
N PHE A 140 -0.74 -0.84 -1.14
CA PHE A 140 -0.77 -1.38 0.22
C PHE A 140 -0.53 -0.29 1.28
N ILE A 141 0.44 0.60 1.06
CA ILE A 141 0.68 1.75 1.94
C ILE A 141 -0.53 2.69 1.95
N SER A 142 -1.23 2.85 0.82
CA SER A 142 -2.45 3.66 0.75
C SER A 142 -3.61 3.04 1.55
N LEU A 143 -3.73 1.70 1.56
CA LEU A 143 -4.79 0.99 2.30
C LEU A 143 -4.71 1.19 3.82
N ILE A 144 -3.51 1.36 4.37
CA ILE A 144 -3.31 1.51 5.82
C ILE A 144 -4.07 2.74 6.36
N PRO A 145 -3.78 3.98 5.89
CA PRO A 145 -4.52 5.15 6.34
C PRO A 145 -6.00 5.10 5.94
N MET A 146 -6.33 4.49 4.79
CA MET A 146 -7.72 4.31 4.38
C MET A 146 -8.50 3.44 5.37
N GLY A 147 -7.91 2.35 5.88
CA GLY A 147 -8.55 1.49 6.87
C GLY A 147 -8.79 2.20 8.20
N ILE A 148 -7.81 3.01 8.66
CA ILE A 148 -7.96 3.81 9.88
C ILE A 148 -9.09 4.84 9.68
N PHE A 149 -9.07 5.57 8.59
CA PHE A 149 -10.09 6.57 8.27
C PHE A 149 -11.48 5.95 8.15
N ALA A 150 -11.62 4.82 7.45
CA ALA A 150 -12.90 4.12 7.30
C ALA A 150 -13.60 3.87 8.64
N SER A 151 -12.83 3.53 9.69
CA SER A 151 -13.36 3.28 11.03
C SER A 151 -13.82 4.55 11.78
N MET A 152 -13.50 5.73 11.26
CA MET A 152 -13.78 7.03 11.85
C MET A 152 -14.91 7.77 11.13
N ILE A 153 -15.28 7.36 9.90
CA ILE A 153 -16.37 7.97 9.14
C ILE A 153 -17.70 7.73 9.88
N PRO A 154 -18.49 8.77 10.19
CA PRO A 154 -19.82 8.63 10.77
C PRO A 154 -20.75 7.80 9.86
N GLU A 155 -21.75 7.14 10.45
CA GLU A 155 -22.62 6.22 9.71
C GLU A 155 -23.54 6.89 8.70
N ASP A 156 -23.94 8.11 8.98
CA ASP A 156 -24.81 8.96 8.18
C ASP A 156 -24.07 9.73 7.08
N THR A 157 -22.74 9.53 6.93
CA THR A 157 -21.94 10.24 5.93
C THR A 157 -22.25 9.75 4.52
N GLU A 158 -22.67 10.63 3.63
CA GLU A 158 -23.08 10.34 2.26
C GLU A 158 -22.05 9.54 1.44
N TYR A 159 -20.75 9.89 1.56
CA TYR A 159 -19.68 9.22 0.80
C TYR A 159 -19.15 7.96 1.47
N ARG A 160 -19.68 7.56 2.65
CA ARG A 160 -19.15 6.41 3.43
C ARG A 160 -19.15 5.12 2.62
N ASN A 161 -20.26 4.82 1.95
CA ASN A 161 -20.37 3.60 1.13
C ASN A 161 -19.37 3.59 -0.04
N ALA A 162 -19.25 4.70 -0.77
CA ALA A 162 -18.27 4.82 -1.85
C ALA A 162 -16.84 4.64 -1.35
N TYR A 163 -16.53 5.13 -0.16
CA TYR A 163 -15.24 4.97 0.47
C TYR A 163 -14.92 3.50 0.78
N TYR A 164 -15.88 2.75 1.33
CA TYR A 164 -15.72 1.30 1.56
C TYR A 164 -15.56 0.52 0.25
N VAL A 165 -16.26 0.91 -0.81
CA VAL A 165 -16.05 0.32 -2.15
C VAL A 165 -14.60 0.49 -2.60
N VAL A 166 -14.02 1.69 -2.45
CA VAL A 166 -12.61 1.95 -2.78
C VAL A 166 -11.67 1.07 -1.95
N HIS A 167 -11.85 1.05 -0.63
CA HIS A 167 -11.01 0.25 0.27
C HIS A 167 -11.06 -1.25 -0.07
N LYS A 168 -12.26 -1.80 -0.25
CA LYS A 168 -12.46 -3.22 -0.59
C LYS A 168 -11.86 -3.56 -1.94
N THR A 169 -12.12 -2.75 -2.97
CA THR A 169 -11.59 -2.95 -4.33
C THR A 169 -10.06 -2.95 -4.36
N ILE A 170 -9.41 -1.97 -3.70
CA ILE A 170 -7.96 -1.92 -3.63
C ILE A 170 -7.43 -3.11 -2.82
N GLY A 171 -8.11 -3.52 -1.75
CA GLY A 171 -7.75 -4.69 -0.96
C GLY A 171 -7.75 -5.98 -1.78
N VAL A 172 -8.79 -6.23 -2.57
CA VAL A 172 -8.88 -7.37 -3.50
C VAL A 172 -7.79 -7.27 -4.58
N THR A 173 -7.56 -6.06 -5.13
CA THR A 173 -6.50 -5.84 -6.13
C THR A 173 -5.13 -6.20 -5.58
N VAL A 174 -4.80 -5.76 -4.37
CA VAL A 174 -3.52 -6.08 -3.71
C VAL A 174 -3.40 -7.59 -3.47
N PHE A 175 -4.45 -8.24 -2.99
CA PHE A 175 -4.48 -9.69 -2.80
C PHE A 175 -4.11 -10.44 -4.08
N LEU A 176 -4.76 -10.10 -5.20
CA LEU A 176 -4.49 -10.71 -6.50
C LEU A 176 -3.06 -10.42 -6.99
N LEU A 177 -2.60 -9.17 -6.87
CA LEU A 177 -1.23 -8.80 -7.26
C LEU A 177 -0.16 -9.51 -6.41
N VAL A 178 -0.42 -9.77 -5.14
CA VAL A 178 0.49 -10.54 -4.28
C VAL A 178 0.56 -12.00 -4.75
N ILE A 179 -0.56 -12.61 -5.12
CA ILE A 179 -0.56 -13.96 -5.70
C ILE A 179 0.28 -13.98 -7.00
N VAL A 180 0.04 -13.03 -7.91
CA VAL A 180 0.82 -12.90 -9.16
C VAL A 180 2.32 -12.74 -8.83
N ARG A 181 2.66 -11.94 -7.83
CA ARG A 181 4.06 -11.75 -7.40
C ARG A 181 4.68 -13.02 -6.81
N LEU A 182 3.93 -13.80 -6.05
CA LEU A 182 4.40 -15.08 -5.52
C LEU A 182 4.65 -16.09 -6.64
N ILE A 183 3.76 -16.17 -7.62
CA ILE A 183 3.94 -16.99 -8.83
C ILE A 183 5.18 -16.52 -9.60
N TRP A 184 5.30 -15.21 -9.82
CA TRP A 184 6.46 -14.64 -10.52
C TRP A 184 7.79 -14.96 -9.83
N ASN A 185 7.82 -14.92 -8.51
CA ASN A 185 9.01 -15.29 -7.72
C ASN A 185 9.42 -16.77 -7.87
N ARG A 186 8.50 -17.63 -8.30
CA ARG A 186 8.82 -19.06 -8.65
C ARG A 186 9.37 -19.16 -10.07
N LEU A 187 8.83 -18.35 -11.00
CA LEU A 187 9.24 -18.32 -12.41
C LEU A 187 10.53 -17.55 -12.66
N SER A 188 10.85 -16.60 -11.78
CA SER A 188 12.04 -15.75 -11.87
C SER A 188 12.73 -15.72 -10.52
N ARG A 189 13.82 -16.47 -10.37
CA ARG A 189 14.55 -16.61 -9.09
C ARG A 189 14.93 -15.25 -8.54
N ARG A 190 14.73 -15.06 -7.24
CA ARG A 190 15.14 -13.82 -6.57
C ARG A 190 16.65 -13.69 -6.61
N PRO A 191 17.19 -12.47 -6.82
CA PRO A 191 18.62 -12.24 -6.68
C PRO A 191 19.09 -12.61 -5.27
N SER A 192 20.33 -13.07 -5.15
CA SER A 192 20.97 -13.30 -3.85
C SER A 192 20.95 -12.01 -3.03
N LEU A 193 20.85 -12.09 -1.72
CA LEU A 193 21.02 -10.92 -0.85
C LEU A 193 22.44 -10.34 -1.02
N ASP A 194 22.63 -9.10 -0.61
CA ASP A 194 23.94 -8.45 -0.68
C ASP A 194 24.93 -9.23 0.20
N SER A 195 26.10 -9.59 -0.34
CA SER A 195 27.16 -10.28 0.39
C SER A 195 27.76 -9.47 1.54
N ALA A 196 27.45 -8.18 1.61
CA ALA A 196 27.87 -7.31 2.70
C ALA A 196 26.98 -7.43 3.96
N LEU A 197 25.81 -8.11 3.85
CA LEU A 197 24.95 -8.33 5.00
C LEU A 197 25.55 -9.37 5.96
N THR A 198 25.46 -9.11 7.24
CA THR A 198 25.76 -10.11 8.26
C THR A 198 24.73 -11.24 8.22
N SER A 199 25.11 -12.44 8.67
CA SER A 199 24.20 -13.60 8.73
C SER A 199 22.92 -13.33 9.56
N ARG A 200 22.99 -12.44 10.55
CA ARG A 200 21.81 -12.00 11.34
C ARG A 200 20.89 -11.11 10.53
N GLU A 201 21.41 -10.14 9.82
CA GLU A 201 20.66 -9.24 8.96
C GLU A 201 20.00 -9.99 7.81
N GLU A 202 20.70 -10.95 7.21
CA GLU A 202 20.14 -11.81 6.18
C GLU A 202 18.92 -12.59 6.69
N LYS A 203 19.04 -13.26 7.86
CA LYS A 203 17.92 -14.00 8.48
C LYS A 203 16.75 -13.06 8.81
N LEU A 204 17.04 -11.87 9.32
CA LEU A 204 16.00 -10.87 9.65
C LEU A 204 15.29 -10.39 8.40
N ALA A 205 16.02 -10.08 7.32
CA ALA A 205 15.45 -9.69 6.05
C ALA A 205 14.54 -10.78 5.46
N HIS A 206 14.96 -12.06 5.50
CA HIS A 206 14.11 -13.17 5.05
C HIS A 206 12.83 -13.31 5.89
N ARG A 207 12.94 -13.21 7.23
CA ARG A 207 11.77 -13.26 8.11
C ARG A 207 10.82 -12.09 7.83
N ALA A 208 11.33 -10.86 7.74
CA ALA A 208 10.52 -9.68 7.44
C ALA A 208 9.76 -9.82 6.11
N HIS A 209 10.44 -10.24 5.05
CA HIS A 209 9.80 -10.47 3.75
C HIS A 209 8.70 -11.55 3.81
N ASN A 210 8.98 -12.68 4.47
CA ASN A 210 8.00 -13.77 4.58
C ASN A 210 6.79 -13.33 5.40
N THR A 211 7.02 -12.60 6.50
CA THR A 211 5.93 -12.05 7.33
C THR A 211 5.12 -11.01 6.56
N LEU A 212 5.76 -10.12 5.76
CA LEU A 212 5.03 -9.19 4.91
C LEU A 212 4.17 -9.91 3.86
N TYR A 213 4.66 -10.97 3.21
CA TYR A 213 3.85 -11.77 2.30
C TYR A 213 2.65 -12.40 3.01
N PHE A 214 2.87 -12.97 4.20
CA PHE A 214 1.78 -13.51 5.01
C PHE A 214 0.74 -12.43 5.34
N MET A 215 1.17 -11.24 5.81
CA MET A 215 0.29 -10.14 6.15
C MET A 215 -0.50 -9.63 4.94
N MET A 216 0.15 -9.49 3.78
CA MET A 216 -0.48 -9.05 2.55
C MET A 216 -1.56 -10.01 2.03
N LEU A 217 -1.53 -11.27 2.41
CA LEU A 217 -2.59 -12.25 2.14
C LEU A 217 -3.62 -12.28 3.27
N ALA A 218 -3.17 -12.34 4.53
CA ALA A 218 -4.04 -12.51 5.68
C ALA A 218 -4.98 -11.29 5.91
N ILE A 219 -4.48 -10.07 5.72
CA ILE A 219 -5.29 -8.86 5.95
C ILE A 219 -6.49 -8.79 4.98
N PRO A 220 -6.33 -8.92 3.65
CA PRO A 220 -7.49 -8.94 2.75
C PRO A 220 -8.45 -10.12 3.03
N ILE A 221 -7.92 -11.31 3.34
CA ILE A 221 -8.75 -12.48 3.67
C ILE A 221 -9.60 -12.20 4.91
N THR A 222 -9.00 -11.69 5.99
CA THR A 222 -9.75 -11.38 7.22
C THR A 222 -10.78 -10.27 7.00
N GLY A 223 -10.48 -9.29 6.15
CA GLY A 223 -11.42 -8.25 5.76
C GLY A 223 -12.60 -8.79 4.94
N PHE A 224 -12.34 -9.70 4.01
CA PHE A 224 -13.39 -10.38 3.25
C PHE A 224 -14.28 -11.24 4.16
N MET A 225 -13.67 -12.03 5.06
CA MET A 225 -14.41 -12.85 6.03
C MET A 225 -15.28 -11.99 6.94
N MET A 226 -14.71 -10.90 7.48
CA MET A 226 -15.45 -9.95 8.30
C MET A 226 -16.66 -9.38 7.54
N THR A 227 -16.45 -8.92 6.31
CA THR A 227 -17.50 -8.31 5.48
C THR A 227 -18.60 -9.31 5.15
N SER A 228 -18.24 -10.51 4.74
CA SER A 228 -19.17 -11.55 4.34
C SER A 228 -20.02 -12.08 5.51
N TYR A 229 -19.40 -12.34 6.68
CA TYR A 229 -20.18 -12.73 7.88
C TYR A 229 -21.01 -11.59 8.49
N HIS A 230 -20.67 -10.33 8.15
CA HIS A 230 -21.49 -9.19 8.55
C HIS A 230 -22.73 -9.02 7.63
N GLY A 231 -22.81 -9.75 6.53
CA GLY A 231 -23.90 -9.68 5.56
C GLY A 231 -23.73 -8.55 4.53
N TYR A 232 -22.53 -7.99 4.38
CA TYR A 232 -22.26 -6.95 3.39
C TYR A 232 -21.55 -7.50 2.16
N GLU A 233 -21.78 -6.84 1.02
CA GLU A 233 -21.13 -7.13 -0.25
C GLU A 233 -19.66 -6.73 -0.22
N THR A 234 -18.86 -7.45 -1.00
CA THR A 234 -17.49 -7.08 -1.34
C THR A 234 -17.43 -6.63 -2.79
N TYR A 235 -16.65 -5.59 -3.06
CA TYR A 235 -16.58 -5.00 -4.39
C TYR A 235 -15.20 -5.21 -5.01
N PHE A 236 -15.21 -5.55 -6.30
CA PHE A 236 -14.04 -5.51 -7.15
C PHE A 236 -14.35 -4.67 -8.39
N PHE A 237 -14.03 -3.40 -8.31
CA PHE A 237 -14.47 -2.36 -9.24
C PHE A 237 -16.01 -2.29 -9.33
N PHE A 238 -16.59 -2.62 -10.47
CA PHE A 238 -18.03 -2.65 -10.72
C PHE A 238 -18.68 -4.00 -10.36
N TRP A 239 -17.87 -5.00 -10.05
CA TRP A 239 -18.39 -6.31 -9.69
C TRP A 239 -18.68 -6.36 -8.19
N GLU A 240 -19.96 -6.54 -7.90
CA GLU A 240 -20.47 -6.72 -6.55
C GLU A 240 -20.55 -8.22 -6.23
N MET A 241 -19.78 -8.65 -5.25
CA MET A 241 -19.77 -10.03 -4.77
C MET A 241 -20.65 -10.13 -3.53
N GLN A 242 -21.70 -10.92 -3.63
CA GLN A 242 -22.60 -11.18 -2.51
C GLN A 242 -21.88 -11.89 -1.35
N PRO A 243 -22.36 -11.74 -0.11
CA PRO A 243 -21.85 -12.49 1.04
C PRO A 243 -21.85 -14.00 0.75
N LEU A 244 -20.76 -14.70 1.12
CA LEU A 244 -20.66 -16.15 0.90
C LEU A 244 -21.33 -16.97 2.02
N TRP A 245 -21.57 -16.36 3.17
CA TRP A 245 -22.12 -17.03 4.35
C TRP A 245 -23.29 -16.23 4.92
N GLU A 246 -24.15 -16.92 5.68
CA GLU A 246 -25.19 -16.27 6.46
C GLU A 246 -24.56 -15.34 7.52
N GLN A 247 -25.29 -14.29 7.85
CA GLN A 247 -24.87 -13.33 8.87
C GLN A 247 -24.66 -14.03 10.22
N SER A 248 -23.50 -13.78 10.84
CA SER A 248 -23.12 -14.42 12.10
C SER A 248 -22.22 -13.49 12.90
N GLU A 249 -22.32 -13.52 14.22
CA GLU A 249 -21.47 -12.75 15.15
C GLU A 249 -19.97 -13.05 15.03
N ILE A 250 -19.58 -14.11 14.32
CA ILE A 250 -18.20 -14.44 14.03
C ILE A 250 -17.50 -13.32 13.25
N TYR A 251 -18.24 -12.40 12.59
CA TYR A 251 -17.70 -11.21 11.97
C TYR A 251 -16.88 -10.36 12.94
N GLN A 252 -17.22 -10.37 14.25
CA GLN A 252 -16.49 -9.63 15.28
C GLN A 252 -15.06 -10.18 15.45
N VAL A 253 -14.91 -11.50 15.41
CA VAL A 253 -13.60 -12.18 15.51
C VAL A 253 -12.74 -11.79 14.32
N TRP A 254 -13.28 -11.93 13.10
CA TRP A 254 -12.58 -11.52 11.87
C TRP A 254 -12.27 -10.03 11.84
N GLY A 255 -13.20 -9.23 12.36
CA GLY A 255 -13.01 -7.79 12.55
C GLY A 255 -11.87 -7.46 13.52
N GLY A 256 -11.75 -8.23 14.61
CA GLY A 256 -10.63 -8.14 15.55
C GLY A 256 -9.28 -8.35 14.88
N PHE A 257 -9.18 -9.38 14.03
CA PHE A 257 -7.97 -9.62 13.23
C PHE A 257 -7.71 -8.50 12.22
N HIS A 258 -8.73 -8.11 11.44
CA HIS A 258 -8.57 -7.14 10.34
C HIS A 258 -8.34 -5.71 10.81
N LYS A 259 -9.00 -5.27 11.88
CA LYS A 259 -8.97 -3.87 12.35
C LYS A 259 -7.85 -3.61 13.35
N TYR A 260 -7.44 -4.64 14.10
CA TYR A 260 -6.52 -4.46 15.24
C TYR A 260 -5.27 -5.32 15.11
N LEU A 261 -5.37 -6.63 15.28
CA LEU A 261 -4.18 -7.48 15.44
C LEU A 261 -3.22 -7.38 14.24
N LEU A 262 -3.72 -7.69 13.04
CA LEU A 262 -2.87 -7.76 11.85
C LEU A 262 -2.33 -6.38 11.43
N PRO A 263 -3.11 -5.27 11.43
CA PRO A 263 -2.56 -3.97 11.12
C PRO A 263 -1.47 -3.49 12.08
N TYR A 264 -1.62 -3.71 13.40
CA TYR A 264 -0.58 -3.32 14.34
C TYR A 264 0.72 -4.12 14.15
N LEU A 265 0.61 -5.42 13.93
CA LEU A 265 1.78 -6.25 13.58
C LEU A 265 2.40 -5.80 12.25
N LEU A 266 1.56 -5.43 11.28
CA LEU A 266 2.03 -4.90 10.00
C LEU A 266 2.85 -3.62 10.18
N TYR A 267 2.41 -2.66 11.00
CA TYR A 267 3.16 -1.43 11.25
C TYR A 267 4.58 -1.72 11.73
N ILE A 268 4.73 -2.68 12.65
CA ILE A 268 6.04 -3.07 13.18
C ILE A 268 6.91 -3.67 12.07
N VAL A 269 6.38 -4.63 11.32
CA VAL A 269 7.17 -5.35 10.30
C VAL A 269 7.47 -4.47 9.10
N LEU A 270 6.50 -3.66 8.65
CA LEU A 270 6.68 -2.71 7.55
C LEU A 270 7.69 -1.61 7.94
N GLY A 271 7.58 -1.09 9.17
CA GLY A 271 8.54 -0.14 9.71
C GLY A 271 9.96 -0.71 9.72
N ALA A 272 10.13 -1.94 10.23
CA ALA A 272 11.42 -2.62 10.22
C ALA A 272 11.97 -2.85 8.79
N HIS A 273 11.09 -3.19 7.84
CA HIS A 273 11.47 -3.37 6.43
C HIS A 273 11.97 -2.05 5.80
N ILE A 274 11.25 -0.95 6.01
CA ILE A 274 11.62 0.36 5.47
C ILE A 274 12.88 0.89 6.15
N LEU A 275 12.93 0.86 7.48
CA LEU A 275 14.09 1.33 8.25
C LEU A 275 15.35 0.50 7.97
N GLY A 276 15.20 -0.82 7.76
CA GLY A 276 16.31 -1.68 7.35
C GLY A 276 16.87 -1.26 5.98
N ALA A 277 16.00 -1.01 5.01
CA ALA A 277 16.42 -0.54 3.69
C ALA A 277 17.12 0.84 3.76
N LEU A 278 16.59 1.77 4.58
CA LEU A 278 17.20 3.09 4.80
C LEU A 278 18.55 2.98 5.54
N LYS A 279 18.65 2.13 6.57
CA LYS A 279 19.91 1.85 7.28
C LYS A 279 20.99 1.40 6.31
N HIS A 280 20.71 0.39 5.51
CA HIS A 280 21.69 -0.14 4.54
C HIS A 280 22.07 0.88 3.47
N GLN A 281 21.15 1.78 3.08
CA GLN A 281 21.43 2.82 2.10
C GLN A 281 22.27 3.97 2.66
N PHE A 282 22.02 4.42 3.89
CA PHE A 282 22.57 5.68 4.43
C PHE A 282 23.62 5.49 5.52
N ILE A 283 23.48 4.47 6.35
CA ILE A 283 24.36 4.23 7.49
C ILE A 283 25.48 3.28 7.09
N ASP A 284 25.12 2.10 6.61
CA ASP A 284 26.12 1.08 6.27
C ASP A 284 26.86 1.39 4.97
N LYS A 285 26.30 2.34 4.16
CA LYS A 285 26.81 2.73 2.83
C LYS A 285 26.99 1.55 1.85
N HIS A 286 26.43 0.41 2.16
CA HIS A 286 26.35 -0.76 1.30
C HIS A 286 25.26 -0.48 0.26
N ALA A 287 25.62 0.22 -0.77
CA ALA A 287 24.78 1.01 -1.66
C ALA A 287 23.78 0.21 -2.52
N ASN A 288 23.64 -1.10 -2.34
CA ASN A 288 22.93 -1.91 -3.33
C ASN A 288 21.51 -2.29 -2.94
N ALA A 289 21.13 -2.33 -1.66
CA ALA A 289 19.80 -2.80 -1.25
C ALA A 289 18.67 -2.00 -1.92
N PHE A 290 18.69 -0.67 -1.81
CA PHE A 290 17.69 0.21 -2.41
C PHE A 290 17.88 0.36 -3.93
N LYS A 291 19.13 0.48 -4.40
CA LYS A 291 19.44 0.58 -5.83
C LYS A 291 18.92 -0.61 -6.63
N ARG A 292 18.92 -1.82 -6.05
CA ARG A 292 18.40 -3.03 -6.70
C ARG A 292 16.92 -2.96 -7.07
N MET A 293 16.16 -2.04 -6.43
CA MET A 293 14.73 -1.86 -6.64
C MET A 293 14.37 -0.56 -7.39
N VAL A 294 15.30 0.38 -7.55
CA VAL A 294 15.02 1.71 -8.15
C VAL A 294 16.01 2.17 -9.23
N SER A 295 17.14 1.49 -9.41
CA SER A 295 18.15 1.91 -10.39
C SER A 295 18.63 0.81 -11.32
#